data_dad454d8aad7335bcba4a9181334acba
#
_entry.id   dad454d8aad7335bcba4a9181334acba
#
_cell.length_a   1.000
_cell.length_b   1.000
_cell.length_c   1.000
_cell.angle_alpha   90.00
_cell.angle_beta   90.00
_cell.angle_gamma   90.00
#
_symmetry.space_group_name_H-M   'P 1'
#
loop_
_entity.id
_entity.type
_entity.pdbx_description
1 polymer ?
#
loop_
_entity_poly.entity_id
_entity_poly.type
_entity_poly.pdbx_seq_one_letter_code
_entity_poly.pdbx_strand_id
1 'polypeptide(L)'
;EAEIAPMIHYIKTQLDSVISPENAAKTCIVIPGSGLGRIAHEIATHKNYGAVHAVEFSGLMHACNKYLYEPSTKTTHTIFPHIHTTSNFLTTAAQFREASVPAGLSQPSNLHLHLDDFRYFTVPEKEKYENVVVVSAFFIDTAENIIDYFDQIGQLTTPSKKTSLKNGYWINFGPLKYGSAAQAELNAAEIAHIRKNMGWVDIHNLNTIEDPSNEFAQSSLPGSGLSGYITDKQSLWQGYYGISMWTSGHKANKAQIKRRK
;
A
#
# COMPACT_ATOMS: atom_id res chain seq x y z
N GLU A 1 6.12 6.14 -12.95
CA GLU A 1 5.53 7.28 -12.22
C GLU A 1 4.03 7.41 -12.49
N ALA A 2 3.55 7.29 -13.73
CA ALA A 2 2.13 7.49 -14.07
C ALA A 2 1.17 6.55 -13.31
N GLU A 3 1.62 5.38 -12.89
CA GLU A 3 0.82 4.38 -12.17
C GLU A 3 0.96 4.51 -10.65
N ILE A 4 2.18 4.80 -10.17
CA ILE A 4 2.49 4.79 -8.74
C ILE A 4 2.23 6.15 -8.09
N ALA A 5 2.46 7.26 -8.80
CA ALA A 5 2.32 8.59 -8.23
C ALA A 5 0.89 8.91 -7.72
N PRO A 6 -0.20 8.58 -8.45
CA PRO A 6 -1.56 8.78 -7.94
C PRO A 6 -1.84 7.99 -6.66
N MET A 7 -1.36 6.75 -6.57
CA MET A 7 -1.48 5.91 -5.38
C MET A 7 -0.74 6.51 -4.19
N ILE A 8 0.52 6.93 -4.38
CA ILE A 8 1.32 7.58 -3.33
C ILE A 8 0.64 8.88 -2.87
N HIS A 9 0.13 9.66 -3.81
CA HIS A 9 -0.60 10.89 -3.51
C HIS A 9 -1.84 10.61 -2.66
N TYR A 10 -2.67 9.64 -3.05
CA TYR A 10 -3.82 9.22 -2.27
C TYR A 10 -3.42 8.80 -0.85
N ILE A 11 -2.45 7.90 -0.72
CA ILE A 11 -2.02 7.39 0.60
C ILE A 11 -1.54 8.53 1.48
N LYS A 12 -0.70 9.43 0.97
CA LYS A 12 -0.20 10.59 1.73
C LYS A 12 -1.33 11.53 2.14
N THR A 13 -2.28 11.82 1.25
CA THR A 13 -3.46 12.64 1.54
C THR A 13 -4.31 12.01 2.65
N GLN A 14 -4.54 10.70 2.59
CA GLN A 14 -5.31 10.01 3.62
C GLN A 14 -4.57 9.95 4.96
N LEU A 15 -3.26 9.71 4.96
CA LEU A 15 -2.44 9.79 6.18
C LEU A 15 -2.51 11.18 6.81
N ASP A 16 -2.45 12.25 6.00
CA ASP A 16 -2.56 13.63 6.48
C ASP A 16 -3.94 13.95 7.06
N SER A 17 -4.98 13.31 6.54
CA SER A 17 -6.34 13.48 7.04
C SER A 17 -6.57 12.85 8.41
N VAL A 18 -5.86 11.76 8.75
CA VAL A 18 -6.07 11.01 10.00
C VAL A 18 -4.98 11.22 11.04
N ILE A 19 -3.75 11.58 10.63
CA ILE A 19 -2.61 11.80 11.52
C ILE A 19 -2.16 13.25 11.43
N SER A 20 -2.39 14.01 12.51
CA SER A 20 -1.89 15.37 12.60
C SER A 20 -0.35 15.40 12.78
N PRO A 21 0.33 16.50 12.41
CA PRO A 21 1.80 16.58 12.49
C PRO A 21 2.36 16.28 13.88
N GLU A 22 1.70 16.75 14.95
CA GLU A 22 2.11 16.54 16.34
C GLU A 22 1.97 15.08 16.79
N ASN A 23 1.17 14.27 16.09
CA ASN A 23 0.98 12.85 16.38
C ASN A 23 1.86 11.94 15.53
N ALA A 24 2.57 12.48 14.54
CA ALA A 24 3.39 11.66 13.63
C ALA A 24 4.41 10.81 14.38
N ALA A 25 5.18 11.39 15.30
CA ALA A 25 6.20 10.67 16.07
C ALA A 25 5.63 9.56 16.98
N LYS A 26 4.33 9.59 17.28
CA LYS A 26 3.61 8.57 18.06
C LYS A 26 2.81 7.61 17.18
N THR A 27 3.07 7.62 15.89
CA THR A 27 2.35 6.81 14.90
C THR A 27 3.28 5.77 14.31
N CYS A 28 2.82 4.52 14.32
CA CYS A 28 3.41 3.41 13.61
C CYS A 28 2.60 3.13 12.34
N ILE A 29 3.27 2.97 11.22
CA ILE A 29 2.67 2.59 9.95
C ILE A 29 3.13 1.20 9.57
N VAL A 30 2.21 0.33 9.16
CA VAL A 30 2.50 -1.03 8.68
C VAL A 30 2.05 -1.15 7.24
N ILE A 31 2.95 -1.59 6.36
CA ILE A 31 2.72 -1.73 4.93
C ILE A 31 2.93 -3.19 4.55
N PRO A 32 1.87 -4.00 4.51
CA PRO A 32 1.96 -5.39 4.07
C PRO A 32 2.15 -5.48 2.56
N GLY A 33 2.86 -6.53 2.10
CA GLY A 33 3.17 -6.74 0.70
C GLY A 33 3.96 -5.57 0.11
N SER A 34 4.98 -5.10 0.83
CA SER A 34 5.71 -3.87 0.50
C SER A 34 6.51 -3.97 -0.82
N GLY A 35 6.69 -5.16 -1.36
CA GLY A 35 7.39 -5.39 -2.63
C GLY A 35 8.81 -4.82 -2.62
N LEU A 36 9.14 -4.04 -3.63
CA LEU A 36 10.43 -3.35 -3.75
C LEU A 36 10.54 -2.07 -2.89
N GLY A 37 9.55 -1.77 -2.05
CA GLY A 37 9.63 -0.76 -1.01
C GLY A 37 9.40 0.68 -1.41
N ARG A 38 8.99 1.00 -2.66
CA ARG A 38 8.80 2.39 -3.08
C ARG A 38 7.77 3.13 -2.22
N ILE A 39 6.62 2.52 -1.95
CA ILE A 39 5.57 3.14 -1.12
C ILE A 39 6.07 3.35 0.31
N ALA A 40 6.76 2.35 0.87
CA ALA A 40 7.30 2.42 2.23
C ALA A 40 8.34 3.55 2.37
N HIS A 41 9.23 3.70 1.41
CA HIS A 41 10.20 4.79 1.37
C HIS A 41 9.52 6.16 1.31
N GLU A 42 8.55 6.33 0.43
CA GLU A 42 7.81 7.58 0.26
C GLU A 42 6.99 7.97 1.50
N ILE A 43 6.46 6.99 2.23
CA ILE A 43 5.74 7.24 3.48
C ILE A 43 6.74 7.57 4.59
N ALA A 44 7.86 6.85 4.70
CA ALA A 44 8.88 7.08 5.72
C ALA A 44 9.52 8.48 5.62
N THR A 45 9.60 9.02 4.40
CA THR A 45 10.13 10.36 4.13
C THR A 45 9.08 11.47 4.16
N HIS A 46 7.78 11.12 4.18
CA HIS A 46 6.69 12.10 4.12
C HIS A 46 6.57 12.94 5.41
N LYS A 47 6.65 12.29 6.56
CA LYS A 47 6.62 12.89 7.90
C LYS A 47 7.52 12.11 8.85
N ASN A 48 7.82 12.71 9.99
CA ASN A 48 8.60 12.04 11.05
C ASN A 48 7.71 11.05 11.83
N TYR A 49 7.20 10.02 11.13
CA TYR A 49 6.49 8.92 11.79
C TYR A 49 7.43 8.17 12.74
N GLY A 50 6.87 7.69 13.86
CA GLY A 50 7.64 6.96 14.86
C GLY A 50 8.27 5.68 14.32
N ALA A 51 7.55 4.95 13.45
CA ALA A 51 8.08 3.84 12.67
C ALA A 51 7.25 3.60 11.41
N VAL A 52 7.88 3.07 10.37
CA VAL A 52 7.26 2.54 9.15
C VAL A 52 7.79 1.12 8.94
N HIS A 53 6.93 0.13 9.07
CA HIS A 53 7.27 -1.28 8.91
C HIS A 53 6.82 -1.76 7.53
N ALA A 54 7.77 -2.04 6.67
CA ALA A 54 7.57 -2.66 5.36
C ALA A 54 7.66 -4.19 5.53
N VAL A 55 6.52 -4.88 5.40
CA VAL A 55 6.42 -6.33 5.61
C VAL A 55 6.26 -7.01 4.26
N GLU A 56 7.22 -7.87 3.90
CA GLU A 56 7.26 -8.56 2.62
C GLU A 56 7.50 -10.05 2.80
N PHE A 57 6.65 -10.86 2.18
CA PHE A 57 6.74 -12.32 2.27
C PHE A 57 7.76 -12.91 1.28
N SER A 58 7.93 -12.28 0.11
CA SER A 58 8.87 -12.75 -0.91
C SER A 58 10.31 -12.45 -0.53
N GLY A 59 11.10 -13.49 -0.30
CA GLY A 59 12.54 -13.36 -0.04
C GLY A 59 13.29 -12.61 -1.14
N LEU A 60 12.91 -12.81 -2.41
CA LEU A 60 13.51 -12.11 -3.55
C LEU A 60 13.21 -10.59 -3.50
N MET A 61 11.95 -10.21 -3.32
CA MET A 61 11.55 -8.80 -3.23
C MET A 61 12.21 -8.11 -2.03
N HIS A 62 12.23 -8.77 -0.88
CA HIS A 62 12.91 -8.28 0.32
C HIS A 62 14.41 -8.08 0.10
N ALA A 63 15.10 -9.04 -0.54
CA ALA A 63 16.53 -8.93 -0.85
C ALA A 63 16.80 -7.76 -1.80
N CYS A 64 15.99 -7.60 -2.85
CA CYS A 64 16.11 -6.47 -3.77
C CYS A 64 15.87 -5.12 -3.06
N ASN A 65 14.87 -5.06 -2.15
CA ASN A 65 14.60 -3.86 -1.37
C ASN A 65 15.80 -3.50 -0.46
N LYS A 66 16.35 -4.48 0.27
CA LYS A 66 17.56 -4.26 1.08
C LYS A 66 18.74 -3.79 0.26
N TYR A 67 18.92 -4.37 -0.93
CA TYR A 67 20.01 -4.01 -1.83
C TYR A 67 20.03 -2.52 -2.20
N LEU A 68 18.87 -1.90 -2.36
CA LEU A 68 18.76 -0.47 -2.66
C LEU A 68 19.37 0.44 -1.58
N TYR A 69 19.38 -0.04 -0.33
CA TYR A 69 19.93 0.70 0.83
C TYR A 69 21.32 0.23 1.26
N GLU A 70 21.92 -0.71 0.53
CA GLU A 70 23.23 -1.24 0.86
C GLU A 70 24.32 -0.18 0.63
N PRO A 71 25.03 0.30 1.69
CA PRO A 71 26.02 1.37 1.56
C PRO A 71 27.20 1.03 0.66
N SER A 72 27.50 -0.27 0.50
CA SER A 72 28.56 -0.75 -0.39
C SER A 72 28.23 -0.64 -1.87
N THR A 73 26.96 -0.48 -2.21
CA THR A 73 26.45 -0.34 -3.58
C THR A 73 26.77 1.06 -4.11
N LYS A 74 27.93 1.21 -4.76
CA LYS A 74 28.41 2.50 -5.28
C LYS A 74 28.11 2.71 -6.77
N THR A 75 27.62 1.70 -7.45
CA THR A 75 27.41 1.72 -8.90
C THR A 75 25.92 1.60 -9.21
N THR A 76 25.45 2.45 -10.11
CA THR A 76 24.15 2.29 -10.75
C THR A 76 24.17 1.05 -11.61
N HIS A 77 23.19 0.18 -11.47
CA HIS A 77 23.04 -1.02 -12.30
C HIS A 77 22.03 -0.78 -13.39
N THR A 78 22.32 -1.28 -14.57
CA THR A 78 21.39 -1.35 -15.68
C THR A 78 20.72 -2.71 -15.68
N ILE A 79 19.39 -2.71 -15.73
CA ILE A 79 18.58 -3.92 -15.88
C ILE A 79 17.72 -3.84 -17.13
N PHE A 80 17.29 -4.98 -17.62
CA PHE A 80 16.42 -5.12 -18.80
C PHE A 80 15.12 -5.79 -18.38
N PRO A 81 14.14 -5.04 -17.84
CA PRO A 81 12.96 -5.60 -17.18
C PRO A 81 12.11 -6.50 -18.06
N HIS A 82 12.17 -6.31 -19.37
CA HIS A 82 11.32 -6.98 -20.34
C HIS A 82 12.03 -8.05 -21.19
N ILE A 83 13.33 -8.29 -20.97
CA ILE A 83 14.13 -9.19 -21.81
C ILE A 83 13.60 -10.63 -21.87
N HIS A 84 12.93 -11.07 -20.80
CA HIS A 84 12.36 -12.42 -20.69
C HIS A 84 11.01 -12.57 -21.41
N THR A 85 10.40 -11.48 -21.85
CA THR A 85 9.08 -11.46 -22.49
C THR A 85 9.25 -11.34 -24.00
N THR A 86 8.76 -12.30 -24.75
CA THR A 86 8.94 -12.36 -26.21
C THR A 86 7.72 -11.91 -27.02
N SER A 87 6.63 -11.52 -26.33
CA SER A 87 5.36 -11.13 -26.96
C SER A 87 4.92 -9.74 -26.52
N ASN A 88 4.01 -9.16 -27.32
CA ASN A 88 3.37 -7.88 -27.04
C ASN A 88 4.27 -6.64 -27.06
N PHE A 89 5.41 -6.66 -27.69
CA PHE A 89 6.23 -5.46 -27.94
C PHE A 89 6.14 -5.00 -29.39
N LEU A 90 6.14 -3.67 -29.59
CA LEU A 90 6.16 -3.08 -30.93
C LEU A 90 7.46 -3.39 -31.69
N THR A 91 8.59 -3.45 -30.98
CA THR A 91 9.91 -3.66 -31.58
C THR A 91 10.81 -4.41 -30.60
N THR A 92 11.86 -5.03 -31.12
CA THR A 92 12.95 -5.61 -30.32
C THR A 92 13.61 -4.54 -29.42
N ALA A 93 13.78 -3.33 -29.90
CA ALA A 93 14.33 -2.23 -29.10
C ALA A 93 13.45 -1.93 -27.87
N ALA A 94 12.12 -1.99 -27.99
CA ALA A 94 11.20 -1.84 -26.89
C ALA A 94 11.35 -2.94 -25.84
N GLN A 95 11.57 -4.19 -26.28
CA GLN A 95 11.82 -5.34 -25.41
C GLN A 95 13.16 -5.22 -24.67
N PHE A 96 14.21 -4.75 -25.34
CA PHE A 96 15.56 -4.62 -24.78
C PHE A 96 15.80 -3.27 -24.11
N ARG A 97 14.78 -2.56 -23.76
CA ARG A 97 14.86 -1.26 -23.07
C ARG A 97 15.53 -1.42 -21.71
N GLU A 98 16.41 -0.49 -21.44
CA GLU A 98 17.14 -0.40 -20.18
C GLU A 98 16.32 0.31 -19.10
N ALA A 99 16.54 -0.07 -17.86
CA ALA A 99 16.14 0.67 -16.68
C ALA A 99 17.32 0.74 -15.71
N SER A 100 17.55 1.92 -15.14
CA SER A 100 18.60 2.11 -14.15
C SER A 100 18.08 1.87 -12.75
N VAL A 101 18.78 1.04 -11.99
CA VAL A 101 18.57 0.85 -10.56
C VAL A 101 19.50 1.79 -9.81
N PRO A 102 18.98 2.73 -8.99
CA PRO A 102 19.81 3.66 -8.26
C PRO A 102 20.73 2.93 -7.28
N ALA A 103 21.92 3.47 -7.07
CA ALA A 103 22.89 2.94 -6.12
C ALA A 103 22.77 3.68 -4.77
N GLY A 104 22.88 2.93 -3.68
CA GLY A 104 23.12 3.47 -2.35
C GLY A 104 22.11 4.51 -1.89
N LEU A 105 20.81 4.22 -1.97
CA LEU A 105 19.81 5.09 -1.39
C LEU A 105 19.98 5.17 0.13
N SER A 106 19.77 6.37 0.69
CA SER A 106 19.74 6.51 2.15
C SER A 106 18.43 5.92 2.69
N GLN A 107 18.55 4.89 3.52
CA GLN A 107 17.40 4.34 4.22
C GLN A 107 16.92 5.33 5.27
N PRO A 108 15.64 5.74 5.28
CA PRO A 108 15.07 6.54 6.35
C PRO A 108 15.24 5.83 7.69
N SER A 109 15.64 6.55 8.74
CA SER A 109 15.93 5.97 10.06
C SER A 109 14.71 5.31 10.74
N ASN A 110 13.52 5.71 10.35
CA ASN A 110 12.25 5.17 10.82
C ASN A 110 11.69 4.06 9.92
N LEU A 111 12.39 3.67 8.84
CA LEU A 111 11.97 2.58 7.94
C LEU A 111 12.59 1.26 8.38
N HIS A 112 11.75 0.27 8.63
CA HIS A 112 12.13 -1.08 9.02
C HIS A 112 11.64 -2.09 7.98
N LEU A 113 12.57 -2.88 7.44
CA LEU A 113 12.28 -3.90 6.42
C LEU A 113 12.17 -5.27 7.11
N HIS A 114 11.04 -5.96 6.90
CA HIS A 114 10.78 -7.28 7.46
C HIS A 114 10.54 -8.31 6.34
N LEU A 115 11.26 -9.43 6.42
CA LEU A 115 10.91 -10.64 5.67
C LEU A 115 9.99 -11.46 6.57
N ASP A 116 8.69 -11.31 6.38
CA ASP A 116 7.71 -11.94 7.28
C ASP A 116 6.36 -12.15 6.58
N ASP A 117 5.56 -13.04 7.12
CA ASP A 117 4.17 -13.22 6.74
C ASP A 117 3.29 -12.22 7.51
N PHE A 118 2.64 -11.33 6.79
CA PHE A 118 1.79 -10.31 7.40
C PHE A 118 0.73 -10.88 8.35
N ARG A 119 0.22 -12.09 8.11
CA ARG A 119 -0.78 -12.75 8.97
C ARG A 119 -0.30 -12.96 10.40
N TYR A 120 1.00 -13.01 10.61
CA TYR A 120 1.63 -13.25 11.92
C TYR A 120 2.48 -12.07 12.39
N PHE A 121 2.59 -11.03 11.60
CA PHE A 121 3.41 -9.85 11.93
C PHE A 121 2.90 -9.15 13.19
N THR A 122 3.81 -8.79 14.07
CA THR A 122 3.51 -7.98 15.26
C THR A 122 4.33 -6.70 15.23
N VAL A 123 3.71 -5.59 15.61
CA VAL A 123 4.41 -4.30 15.71
C VAL A 123 5.41 -4.37 16.86
N PRO A 124 6.72 -4.23 16.59
CA PRO A 124 7.72 -4.14 17.66
C PRO A 124 7.45 -2.93 18.56
N GLU A 125 7.62 -3.10 19.88
CA GLU A 125 7.46 -2.01 20.86
C GLU A 125 6.12 -1.25 20.68
N LYS A 126 5.03 -1.99 20.42
CA LYS A 126 3.70 -1.43 20.14
C LYS A 126 3.23 -0.43 21.20
N GLU A 127 3.69 -0.59 22.43
CA GLU A 127 3.39 0.29 23.56
C GLU A 127 3.92 1.72 23.41
N LYS A 128 4.88 1.95 22.52
CA LYS A 128 5.39 3.30 22.23
C LYS A 128 4.45 4.15 21.38
N TYR A 129 3.47 3.52 20.71
CA TYR A 129 2.64 4.19 19.72
C TYR A 129 1.23 4.43 20.23
N GLU A 130 0.73 5.64 19.99
CA GLU A 130 -0.66 6.02 20.25
C GLU A 130 -1.55 5.76 19.03
N ASN A 131 -0.97 5.69 17.84
CA ASN A 131 -1.68 5.42 16.59
C ASN A 131 -0.99 4.30 15.81
N VAL A 132 -1.79 3.42 15.22
CA VAL A 132 -1.33 2.42 14.23
C VAL A 132 -2.15 2.59 12.96
N VAL A 133 -1.48 2.69 11.83
CA VAL A 133 -2.11 2.75 10.50
C VAL A 133 -1.61 1.57 9.67
N VAL A 134 -2.51 0.75 9.16
CA VAL A 134 -2.17 -0.24 8.14
C VAL A 134 -2.48 0.38 6.77
N VAL A 135 -1.50 0.34 5.88
CA VAL A 135 -1.62 0.82 4.49
C VAL A 135 -1.50 -0.36 3.55
N SER A 136 -2.61 -0.82 3.00
CA SER A 136 -2.65 -1.88 1.99
C SER A 136 -2.77 -1.28 0.59
N ALA A 137 -1.78 -1.57 -0.27
CA ALA A 137 -1.73 -1.07 -1.62
C ALA A 137 -1.53 -2.25 -2.58
N PHE A 138 -2.52 -2.55 -3.43
CA PHE A 138 -2.53 -3.73 -4.30
C PHE A 138 -2.21 -5.03 -3.53
N PHE A 139 -2.83 -5.19 -2.36
CA PHE A 139 -2.43 -6.24 -1.42
C PHE A 139 -3.57 -7.18 -1.02
N ILE A 140 -4.77 -6.65 -0.71
CA ILE A 140 -5.81 -7.48 -0.06
C ILE A 140 -6.32 -8.62 -0.93
N ASP A 141 -6.32 -8.44 -2.23
CA ASP A 141 -6.75 -9.42 -3.23
C ASP A 141 -5.68 -10.49 -3.53
N THR A 142 -4.53 -10.41 -2.89
CA THR A 142 -3.49 -11.46 -2.94
C THR A 142 -3.69 -12.58 -1.93
N ALA A 143 -4.61 -12.40 -0.99
CA ALA A 143 -4.88 -13.36 0.07
C ALA A 143 -5.49 -14.66 -0.46
N GLU A 144 -5.04 -15.82 0.04
CA GLU A 144 -5.78 -17.08 -0.11
C GLU A 144 -7.12 -17.00 0.64
N ASN A 145 -7.08 -16.54 1.90
CA ASN A 145 -8.25 -16.23 2.70
C ASN A 145 -8.19 -14.74 3.12
N ILE A 146 -9.02 -13.92 2.51
CA ILE A 146 -9.03 -12.48 2.76
C ILE A 146 -9.43 -12.12 4.21
N ILE A 147 -10.17 -12.99 4.88
CA ILE A 147 -10.58 -12.78 6.28
C ILE A 147 -9.38 -12.80 7.22
N ASP A 148 -8.37 -13.63 6.94
CA ASP A 148 -7.13 -13.65 7.74
C ASP A 148 -6.40 -12.29 7.71
N TYR A 149 -6.43 -11.61 6.55
CA TYR A 149 -5.87 -10.26 6.44
C TYR A 149 -6.71 -9.24 7.22
N PHE A 150 -8.04 -9.35 7.16
CA PHE A 150 -8.92 -8.43 7.88
C PHE A 150 -8.79 -8.60 9.40
N ASP A 151 -8.71 -9.84 9.87
CA ASP A 151 -8.49 -10.15 11.28
C ASP A 151 -7.13 -9.61 11.76
N GLN A 152 -6.08 -9.81 10.98
CA GLN A 152 -4.75 -9.30 11.29
C GLN A 152 -4.71 -7.76 11.33
N ILE A 153 -5.33 -7.09 10.35
CA ILE A 153 -5.47 -5.63 10.36
C ILE A 153 -6.22 -5.18 11.61
N GLY A 154 -7.30 -5.88 11.94
CA GLY A 154 -8.08 -5.65 13.17
C GLY A 154 -7.21 -5.77 14.43
N GLN A 155 -6.42 -6.84 14.56
CA GLN A 155 -5.54 -7.07 15.72
C GLN A 155 -4.47 -5.97 15.88
N LEU A 156 -3.90 -5.51 14.75
CA LEU A 156 -2.90 -4.46 14.77
C LEU A 156 -3.47 -3.10 15.18
N THR A 157 -4.70 -2.80 14.79
CA THR A 157 -5.27 -1.44 14.83
C THR A 157 -6.36 -1.25 15.88
N THR A 158 -6.86 -2.31 16.55
CA THR A 158 -7.91 -2.15 17.56
C THR A 158 -7.35 -1.55 18.85
N PRO A 159 -7.85 -0.37 19.28
CA PRO A 159 -7.51 0.19 20.58
C PRO A 159 -7.92 -0.74 21.72
N SER A 160 -7.07 -0.88 22.71
CA SER A 160 -7.32 -1.69 23.90
C SER A 160 -6.93 -0.91 25.16
N LYS A 161 -7.64 -1.14 26.23
CA LYS A 161 -7.30 -0.57 27.56
C LYS A 161 -5.95 -1.06 28.10
N LYS A 162 -5.41 -2.14 27.52
CA LYS A 162 -4.13 -2.74 27.91
C LYS A 162 -2.94 -2.19 27.12
N THR A 163 -3.17 -1.36 26.12
CA THR A 163 -2.13 -0.80 25.25
C THR A 163 -2.21 0.72 25.24
N SER A 164 -1.13 1.40 24.84
CA SER A 164 -1.09 2.84 24.60
C SER A 164 -1.90 3.27 23.38
N LEU A 165 -2.32 2.32 22.54
CA LEU A 165 -3.01 2.56 21.28
C LEU A 165 -4.36 3.25 21.51
N LYS A 166 -4.48 4.47 20.99
CA LYS A 166 -5.70 5.30 21.04
C LYS A 166 -6.50 5.24 19.77
N ASN A 167 -5.81 5.18 18.62
CA ASN A 167 -6.43 5.21 17.31
C ASN A 167 -5.81 4.15 16.39
N GLY A 168 -6.67 3.45 15.67
CA GLY A 168 -6.26 2.54 14.61
C GLY A 168 -6.97 2.88 13.32
N TYR A 169 -6.22 2.85 12.22
CA TYR A 169 -6.73 3.18 10.89
C TYR A 169 -6.30 2.14 9.87
N TRP A 170 -7.11 2.00 8.84
CA TRP A 170 -6.80 1.20 7.67
C TRP A 170 -7.02 2.03 6.41
N ILE A 171 -5.96 2.23 5.62
CA ILE A 171 -5.98 2.90 4.33
C ILE A 171 -5.76 1.83 3.27
N ASN A 172 -6.65 1.73 2.30
CA ASN A 172 -6.53 0.81 1.17
C ASN A 172 -6.55 1.54 -0.16
N PHE A 173 -5.74 1.04 -1.10
CA PHE A 173 -5.76 1.44 -2.50
C PHE A 173 -5.47 0.20 -3.35
N GLY A 174 -6.41 -0.25 -4.14
CA GLY A 174 -6.17 -1.39 -5.03
C GLY A 174 -7.42 -1.95 -5.68
N PRO A 175 -7.23 -2.82 -6.67
CA PRO A 175 -8.30 -3.57 -7.29
C PRO A 175 -8.79 -4.70 -6.39
N LEU A 176 -9.75 -5.47 -6.90
CA LEU A 176 -10.21 -6.73 -6.33
C LEU A 176 -10.02 -7.83 -7.39
N LYS A 177 -8.75 -8.03 -7.78
CA LYS A 177 -8.35 -9.05 -8.78
C LYS A 177 -7.65 -10.20 -8.07
N TYR A 178 -8.46 -11.12 -7.58
CA TYR A 178 -8.00 -12.28 -6.84
C TYR A 178 -7.12 -13.21 -7.66
N GLY A 179 -6.14 -13.81 -7.01
CA GLY A 179 -5.30 -14.85 -7.58
C GLY A 179 -6.02 -16.21 -7.64
N SER A 180 -5.47 -17.16 -8.39
CA SER A 180 -6.04 -18.50 -8.55
C SER A 180 -6.07 -19.33 -7.25
N ALA A 181 -5.33 -18.94 -6.22
CA ALA A 181 -5.31 -19.59 -4.91
C ALA A 181 -6.39 -19.05 -3.96
N ALA A 182 -7.13 -18.01 -4.34
CA ALA A 182 -8.14 -17.39 -3.48
C ALA A 182 -9.26 -18.39 -3.17
N GLN A 183 -9.54 -18.57 -1.89
CA GLN A 183 -10.64 -19.42 -1.39
C GLN A 183 -11.99 -18.69 -1.43
N ALA A 184 -11.98 -17.37 -1.43
CA ALA A 184 -13.14 -16.52 -1.56
C ALA A 184 -12.79 -15.25 -2.33
N GLU A 185 -13.65 -14.90 -3.28
CA GLU A 185 -13.56 -13.69 -4.09
C GLU A 185 -14.72 -12.78 -3.74
N LEU A 186 -14.44 -11.70 -3.01
CA LEU A 186 -15.46 -10.76 -2.53
C LEU A 186 -15.49 -9.51 -3.41
N ASN A 187 -16.68 -9.05 -3.75
CA ASN A 187 -16.87 -7.77 -4.43
C ASN A 187 -16.76 -6.58 -3.45
N ALA A 188 -16.72 -5.35 -3.98
CA ALA A 188 -16.52 -4.14 -3.19
C ALA A 188 -17.62 -3.93 -2.12
N ALA A 189 -18.87 -4.27 -2.43
CA ALA A 189 -19.99 -4.14 -1.50
C ALA A 189 -19.90 -5.16 -0.35
N GLU A 190 -19.51 -6.40 -0.64
CA GLU A 190 -19.28 -7.44 0.37
C GLU A 190 -18.13 -7.07 1.30
N ILE A 191 -17.01 -6.58 0.77
CA ILE A 191 -15.89 -6.07 1.56
C ILE A 191 -16.31 -4.92 2.47
N ALA A 192 -17.07 -3.97 1.95
CA ALA A 192 -17.59 -2.85 2.75
C ALA A 192 -18.52 -3.34 3.87
N HIS A 193 -19.37 -4.33 3.58
CA HIS A 193 -20.27 -4.95 4.57
C HIS A 193 -19.47 -5.67 5.68
N ILE A 194 -18.47 -6.46 5.32
CA ILE A 194 -17.62 -7.18 6.28
C ILE A 194 -16.86 -6.18 7.15
N ARG A 195 -16.19 -5.19 6.57
CA ARG A 195 -15.49 -4.14 7.31
C ARG A 195 -16.40 -3.47 8.35
N LYS A 196 -17.63 -3.12 7.96
CA LYS A 196 -18.63 -2.53 8.86
C LYS A 196 -18.98 -3.46 10.02
N ASN A 197 -19.18 -4.75 9.74
CA ASN A 197 -19.50 -5.75 10.75
C ASN A 197 -18.35 -6.01 11.73
N MET A 198 -17.10 -5.94 11.23
CA MET A 198 -15.89 -6.02 12.05
C MET A 198 -15.60 -4.73 12.86
N GLY A 199 -16.44 -3.72 12.76
CA GLY A 199 -16.37 -2.52 13.57
C GLY A 199 -15.66 -1.33 12.93
N TRP A 200 -15.30 -1.41 11.67
CA TRP A 200 -14.75 -0.30 10.92
C TRP A 200 -15.80 0.75 10.56
N VAL A 201 -15.39 2.00 10.54
CA VAL A 201 -16.20 3.14 10.11
C VAL A 201 -15.42 3.90 9.06
N ASP A 202 -15.99 4.01 7.87
CA ASP A 202 -15.35 4.72 6.77
C ASP A 202 -15.32 6.23 7.04
N ILE A 203 -14.12 6.80 6.90
CA ILE A 203 -13.83 8.23 6.87
C ILE A 203 -13.87 8.71 5.43
N HIS A 204 -13.30 7.89 4.54
CA HIS A 204 -13.33 8.04 3.10
C HIS A 204 -13.61 6.68 2.48
N ASN A 205 -14.42 6.64 1.42
CA ASN A 205 -14.69 5.44 0.64
C ASN A 205 -15.06 5.84 -0.78
N LEU A 206 -14.33 5.31 -1.76
CA LEU A 206 -14.50 5.63 -3.16
C LEU A 206 -14.12 4.43 -4.02
N ASN A 207 -14.92 4.20 -5.06
CA ASN A 207 -14.55 3.32 -6.17
C ASN A 207 -14.38 4.19 -7.43
N THR A 208 -13.22 4.10 -8.08
CA THR A 208 -12.91 4.99 -9.20
C THR A 208 -13.86 4.82 -10.41
N ILE A 209 -14.52 3.66 -10.53
CA ILE A 209 -15.54 3.42 -11.54
C ILE A 209 -16.80 4.25 -11.27
N GLU A 210 -17.15 4.50 -10.00
CA GLU A 210 -18.32 5.29 -9.60
C GLU A 210 -18.05 6.80 -9.70
N ASP A 211 -16.80 7.22 -9.53
CA ASP A 211 -16.34 8.60 -9.72
C ASP A 211 -15.11 8.65 -10.64
N PRO A 212 -15.29 8.54 -11.96
CA PRO A 212 -14.19 8.58 -12.92
C PRO A 212 -13.45 9.92 -12.99
N SER A 213 -14.06 10.98 -12.48
CA SER A 213 -13.46 12.34 -12.45
C SER A 213 -12.53 12.56 -11.26
N ASN A 214 -12.48 11.61 -10.32
CA ASN A 214 -11.66 11.72 -9.13
C ASN A 214 -10.18 11.88 -9.47
N GLU A 215 -9.48 12.76 -8.77
CA GLU A 215 -8.07 13.06 -8.99
C GLU A 215 -7.15 11.83 -8.87
N PHE A 216 -7.52 10.86 -8.04
CA PHE A 216 -6.76 9.61 -7.83
C PHE A 216 -7.02 8.55 -8.91
N ALA A 217 -8.08 8.73 -9.73
CA ALA A 217 -8.40 7.87 -10.86
C ALA A 217 -7.74 8.33 -12.17
N GLN A 218 -6.91 9.38 -12.13
CA GLN A 218 -6.26 9.92 -13.31
C GLN A 218 -5.23 8.95 -13.85
N SER A 219 -5.55 8.33 -14.93
CA SER A 219 -4.70 7.39 -15.66
C SER A 219 -4.53 7.83 -17.11
N SER A 220 -3.81 7.03 -17.89
CA SER A 220 -3.71 7.19 -19.35
C SER A 220 -5.05 7.02 -20.09
N LEU A 221 -6.14 6.70 -19.38
CA LEU A 221 -7.52 6.65 -19.91
C LEU A 221 -8.43 7.63 -19.14
N PRO A 222 -8.32 8.94 -19.41
CA PRO A 222 -9.09 9.96 -18.72
C PRO A 222 -10.61 9.71 -18.81
N GLY A 223 -11.32 9.91 -17.71
CA GLY A 223 -12.79 9.75 -17.65
C GLY A 223 -13.28 8.30 -17.61
N SER A 224 -12.40 7.30 -17.63
CA SER A 224 -12.80 5.90 -17.56
C SER A 224 -12.96 5.37 -16.13
N GLY A 225 -12.41 6.04 -15.13
CA GLY A 225 -12.28 5.50 -13.77
C GLY A 225 -11.27 4.36 -13.63
N LEU A 226 -10.49 4.09 -14.68
CA LEU A 226 -9.50 3.02 -14.69
C LEU A 226 -8.12 3.57 -14.39
N SER A 227 -7.43 2.95 -13.46
CA SER A 227 -6.02 3.22 -13.12
C SER A 227 -5.11 2.23 -13.82
N GLY A 228 -4.01 2.73 -14.38
CA GLY A 228 -3.02 1.88 -15.03
C GLY A 228 -2.31 0.98 -14.03
N TYR A 229 -2.06 -0.26 -14.45
CA TYR A 229 -1.27 -1.24 -13.72
C TYR A 229 -0.04 -1.68 -14.52
N ILE A 230 -0.23 -1.92 -15.83
CA ILE A 230 0.84 -2.15 -16.80
C ILE A 230 0.49 -1.34 -18.04
N THR A 231 0.94 -0.10 -18.09
CA THR A 231 0.59 0.87 -19.15
C THR A 231 1.79 1.27 -19.98
N ASP A 232 2.53 0.29 -20.44
CA ASP A 232 3.68 0.52 -21.32
C ASP A 232 3.24 0.90 -22.74
N LYS A 233 3.50 2.14 -23.13
CA LYS A 233 3.15 2.66 -24.47
C LYS A 233 3.87 1.94 -25.63
N GLN A 234 4.92 1.17 -25.34
CA GLN A 234 5.64 0.37 -26.33
C GLN A 234 5.19 -1.11 -26.32
N SER A 235 4.19 -1.44 -25.50
CA SER A 235 3.53 -2.73 -25.49
C SER A 235 2.22 -2.70 -26.26
N LEU A 236 1.91 -3.78 -26.97
CA LEU A 236 0.63 -4.01 -27.62
C LEU A 236 -0.46 -4.47 -26.64
N TRP A 237 -0.09 -4.74 -25.39
CA TRP A 237 -0.99 -5.08 -24.32
C TRP A 237 -0.81 -4.10 -23.16
N GLN A 238 -1.93 -3.64 -22.60
CA GLN A 238 -1.93 -2.75 -21.46
C GLN A 238 -2.98 -3.23 -20.44
N GLY A 239 -2.67 -3.11 -19.15
CA GLY A 239 -3.55 -3.50 -18.07
C GLY A 239 -4.04 -2.30 -17.26
N TYR A 240 -5.34 -2.29 -16.96
CA TYR A 240 -6.01 -1.27 -16.16
C TYR A 240 -6.97 -1.91 -15.19
N TYR A 241 -7.17 -1.27 -14.03
CA TYR A 241 -8.13 -1.68 -13.01
C TYR A 241 -8.98 -0.51 -12.56
N GLY A 242 -10.26 -0.77 -12.25
CA GLY A 242 -11.00 0.05 -11.31
C GLY A 242 -10.43 -0.13 -9.92
N ILE A 243 -10.28 0.95 -9.17
CA ILE A 243 -9.64 0.95 -7.86
C ILE A 243 -10.69 1.15 -6.77
N SER A 244 -10.63 0.33 -5.75
CA SER A 244 -11.38 0.48 -4.52
C SER A 244 -10.48 1.13 -3.46
N MET A 245 -10.89 2.30 -2.97
CA MET A 245 -10.13 3.12 -2.05
C MET A 245 -10.94 3.39 -0.80
N TRP A 246 -10.36 3.19 0.37
CA TRP A 246 -10.99 3.61 1.63
C TRP A 246 -9.96 4.00 2.68
N THR A 247 -10.42 4.84 3.59
CA THR A 247 -9.78 5.11 4.87
C THR A 247 -10.81 4.85 5.95
N SER A 248 -10.52 3.90 6.81
CA SER A 248 -11.44 3.50 7.89
C SER A 248 -10.74 3.60 9.23
N GLY A 249 -11.53 3.92 10.27
CA GLY A 249 -11.09 3.87 11.65
C GLY A 249 -12.00 2.96 12.48
N HIS A 250 -11.54 2.49 13.64
CA HIS A 250 -12.36 1.69 14.53
C HIS A 250 -13.50 2.47 15.17
N LYS A 251 -14.61 1.81 15.52
CA LYS A 251 -15.80 2.40 16.20
C LYS A 251 -15.44 3.12 17.50
N ALA A 252 -14.41 2.70 18.21
CA ALA A 252 -13.92 3.36 19.41
C ALA A 252 -13.52 4.82 19.15
N ASN A 253 -13.15 5.17 17.91
CA ASN A 253 -12.74 6.49 17.46
C ASN A 253 -13.90 7.36 16.93
N LYS A 254 -15.17 6.90 17.03
CA LYS A 254 -16.33 7.60 16.45
C LYS A 254 -16.45 9.07 16.83
N ALA A 255 -16.09 9.43 18.04
CA ALA A 255 -16.18 10.82 18.51
C ALA A 255 -15.21 11.75 17.77
N GLN A 256 -14.05 11.23 17.35
CA GLN A 256 -13.05 12.00 16.60
C GLN A 256 -13.39 12.03 15.10
N ILE A 257 -13.92 10.93 14.55
CA ILE A 257 -14.36 10.85 13.16
C ILE A 257 -15.48 11.85 12.85
N LYS A 258 -16.44 12.02 13.78
CA LYS A 258 -17.55 12.98 13.64
C LYS A 258 -17.12 14.46 13.71
N ARG A 259 -16.00 14.78 14.34
CA ARG A 259 -15.51 16.17 14.45
C ARG A 259 -14.75 16.66 13.21
N ARG A 260 -14.44 15.77 12.28
CA ARG A 260 -13.66 16.05 11.05
C ARG A 260 -14.53 16.09 9.78
N LYS A 261 -15.83 15.80 9.90
CA LYS A 261 -16.85 16.05 8.87
C LYS A 261 -17.51 17.41 9.12
#